data_7fc83612895fc5aff3b5f4d1b84fc7bc
#
_entry.id   7fc83612895fc5aff3b5f4d1b84fc7bc
#
_cell.length_a   1.000
_cell.length_b   1.000
_cell.length_c   1.000
_cell.angle_alpha   90.00
_cell.angle_beta   90.00
_cell.angle_gamma   90.00
#
_symmetry.space_group_name_H-M   'P 1'
#
loop_
_entity.id
_entity.type
_entity.pdbx_description
1 polymer ?
#
loop_
_entity_poly.entity_id
_entity_poly.type
_entity_poly.pdbx_seq_one_letter_code
_entity_poly.pdbx_strand_id
1 'polypeptide(L)'
;MLHHLSFGVADLRRSAAFYDAALGALGFVRVWGDFEGGANDQAVGYGREGGGDKFAIKQRTSSAIVVPAGFHVAFAADSHAAIHRFHEAALRHGGTDNGGPGPRPHYGPNYYAAFVIDPDGYHVEAVLNAPAA
;
A
#
# COMPACT_ATOMS: atom_id res chain seq x y z
N MET A 1 -12.35 2.80 14.73
CA MET A 1 -11.20 3.31 13.98
C MET A 1 -11.54 3.35 12.50
N LEU A 2 -10.55 3.55 11.62
CA LEU A 2 -10.82 3.61 10.18
C LEU A 2 -11.53 2.35 9.69
N HIS A 3 -12.57 2.54 8.88
CA HIS A 3 -13.20 1.45 8.13
C HIS A 3 -12.40 1.16 6.86
N HIS A 4 -12.08 2.19 6.11
CA HIS A 4 -11.27 2.09 4.89
C HIS A 4 -10.62 3.43 4.55
N LEU A 5 -9.63 3.39 3.67
CA LEU A 5 -8.92 4.55 3.14
C LEU A 5 -8.87 4.44 1.62
N SER A 6 -9.04 5.56 0.92
CA SER A 6 -8.85 5.59 -0.53
C SER A 6 -8.15 6.87 -0.96
N PHE A 7 -7.44 6.82 -2.09
CA PHE A 7 -6.86 8.01 -2.71
C PHE A 7 -6.77 7.88 -4.24
N GLY A 8 -6.54 9.02 -4.88
CA GLY A 8 -6.43 9.10 -6.34
C GLY A 8 -5.07 8.68 -6.85
N VAL A 9 -5.07 8.03 -8.02
CA VAL A 9 -3.84 7.64 -8.75
C VAL A 9 -3.97 8.08 -10.20
N ALA A 10 -2.85 8.44 -10.82
CA ALA A 10 -2.83 8.98 -12.18
C ALA A 10 -3.03 7.90 -13.25
N ASP A 11 -2.58 6.69 -12.98
CA ASP A 11 -2.68 5.55 -13.90
C ASP A 11 -3.07 4.32 -13.08
N LEU A 12 -4.37 3.97 -13.14
CA LEU A 12 -4.91 2.90 -12.32
C LEU A 12 -4.25 1.54 -12.58
N ARG A 13 -3.96 1.22 -13.84
CA ARG A 13 -3.34 -0.07 -14.18
C ARG A 13 -1.92 -0.17 -13.64
N ARG A 14 -1.16 0.92 -13.73
CA ARG A 14 0.19 0.99 -13.16
C ARG A 14 0.16 0.85 -11.64
N SER A 15 -0.71 1.60 -10.98
CA SER A 15 -0.84 1.56 -9.53
C SER A 15 -1.42 0.25 -9.04
N ALA A 16 -2.34 -0.37 -9.78
CA ALA A 16 -2.85 -1.69 -9.45
C ALA A 16 -1.76 -2.75 -9.54
N ALA A 17 -0.88 -2.70 -10.53
CA ALA A 17 0.25 -3.62 -10.61
C ALA A 17 1.16 -3.48 -9.37
N PHE A 18 1.41 -2.25 -8.93
CA PHE A 18 2.18 -1.98 -7.72
C PHE A 18 1.49 -2.55 -6.47
N TYR A 19 0.22 -2.21 -6.24
CA TYR A 19 -0.49 -2.64 -5.03
C TYR A 19 -0.85 -4.13 -5.03
N ASP A 20 -1.13 -4.72 -6.19
CA ASP A 20 -1.30 -6.18 -6.28
C ASP A 20 -0.06 -6.91 -5.75
N ALA A 21 1.13 -6.46 -6.14
CA ALA A 21 2.38 -7.09 -5.75
C ALA A 21 2.74 -6.77 -4.29
N ALA A 22 2.70 -5.50 -3.91
CA ALA A 22 3.10 -5.06 -2.58
C ALA A 22 2.15 -5.56 -1.49
N LEU A 23 0.85 -5.38 -1.68
CA LEU A 23 -0.15 -5.84 -0.73
C LEU A 23 -0.32 -7.36 -0.77
N GLY A 24 -0.11 -7.99 -1.93
CA GLY A 24 -0.10 -9.44 -2.05
C GLY A 24 0.95 -10.09 -1.16
N ALA A 25 2.11 -9.46 -1.03
CA ALA A 25 3.16 -9.94 -0.11
C ALA A 25 2.71 -9.91 1.36
N LEU A 26 1.75 -9.07 1.70
CA LEU A 26 1.18 -8.96 3.04
C LEU A 26 -0.09 -9.81 3.23
N GLY A 27 -0.54 -10.52 2.18
CA GLY A 27 -1.72 -11.36 2.26
C GLY A 27 -3.04 -10.67 1.89
N PHE A 28 -2.97 -9.47 1.31
CA PHE A 28 -4.17 -8.77 0.82
C PHE A 28 -4.36 -9.04 -0.67
N VAL A 29 -5.62 -9.00 -1.11
CA VAL A 29 -5.99 -9.27 -2.51
C VAL A 29 -6.97 -8.19 -3.00
N ARG A 30 -7.14 -8.10 -4.32
CA ARG A 30 -8.27 -7.34 -4.86
C ARG A 30 -9.57 -7.99 -4.43
N VAL A 31 -10.45 -7.22 -3.82
CA VAL A 31 -11.79 -7.69 -3.45
C VAL A 31 -12.86 -7.16 -4.42
N TRP A 32 -12.54 -6.11 -5.18
CA TRP A 32 -13.33 -5.64 -6.31
C TRP A 32 -12.47 -4.75 -7.21
N GLY A 33 -12.92 -4.54 -8.44
CA GLY A 33 -12.24 -3.65 -9.38
C GLY A 33 -13.14 -3.29 -10.55
N ASP A 34 -12.96 -2.08 -11.08
CA ASP A 34 -13.60 -1.58 -12.28
C ASP A 34 -12.59 -0.79 -13.11
N PHE A 35 -12.25 -1.30 -14.29
CA PHE A 35 -11.34 -0.66 -15.23
C PHE A 35 -12.07 -0.13 -16.47
N GLU A 36 -13.40 -0.30 -16.56
CA GLU A 36 -14.17 -0.04 -17.76
C GLU A 36 -15.14 1.14 -17.64
N GLY A 37 -15.38 1.61 -16.42
CA GLY A 37 -16.23 2.78 -16.19
C GLY A 37 -15.63 4.06 -16.74
N GLY A 38 -16.34 5.17 -16.61
CA GLY A 38 -15.80 6.50 -16.90
C GLY A 38 -14.51 6.76 -16.13
N ALA A 39 -13.67 7.69 -16.62
CA ALA A 39 -12.33 7.90 -16.05
C ALA A 39 -12.33 8.10 -14.53
N ASN A 40 -13.35 8.79 -13.98
CA ASN A 40 -13.44 9.02 -12.54
C ASN A 40 -14.20 7.92 -11.78
N ASP A 41 -14.68 6.89 -12.48
CA ASP A 41 -15.41 5.78 -11.88
C ASP A 41 -14.54 4.52 -11.75
N GLN A 42 -13.39 4.52 -12.41
CA GLN A 42 -12.47 3.38 -12.36
C GLN A 42 -11.73 3.34 -11.01
N ALA A 43 -11.73 2.17 -10.39
CA ALA A 43 -11.12 1.98 -9.08
C ALA A 43 -10.85 0.51 -8.81
N VAL A 44 -9.98 0.26 -7.83
CA VAL A 44 -9.68 -1.10 -7.34
C VAL A 44 -9.66 -1.05 -5.82
N GLY A 45 -10.33 -2.01 -5.18
CA GLY A 45 -10.34 -2.16 -3.73
C GLY A 45 -9.59 -3.40 -3.28
N TYR A 46 -8.90 -3.29 -2.15
CA TYR A 46 -8.06 -4.33 -1.56
C TYR A 46 -8.50 -4.65 -0.14
N GLY A 47 -8.37 -5.91 0.24
CA GLY A 47 -8.70 -6.39 1.56
C GLY A 47 -8.31 -7.85 1.71
N ARG A 48 -8.82 -8.50 2.75
CA ARG A 48 -8.66 -9.94 2.93
C ARG A 48 -9.61 -10.68 2.00
N GLU A 49 -9.19 -11.84 1.50
CA GLU A 49 -10.04 -12.68 0.68
C GLU A 49 -11.36 -12.98 1.41
N GLY A 50 -12.47 -12.79 0.71
CA GLY A 50 -13.80 -12.98 1.29
C GLY A 50 -14.31 -11.83 2.15
N GLY A 51 -13.48 -10.80 2.38
CA GLY A 51 -13.86 -9.60 3.13
C GLY A 51 -14.15 -8.41 2.26
N GLY A 52 -14.49 -7.28 2.89
CA GLY A 52 -14.65 -5.99 2.21
C GLY A 52 -13.32 -5.27 2.03
N ASP A 53 -13.34 -4.21 1.21
CA ASP A 53 -12.15 -3.40 1.01
C ASP A 53 -11.81 -2.60 2.27
N LYS A 54 -10.51 -2.49 2.51
CA LYS A 54 -9.94 -1.62 3.54
C LYS A 54 -9.11 -0.51 2.94
N PHE A 55 -8.74 -0.66 1.68
CA PHE A 55 -7.94 0.29 0.94
C PHE A 55 -8.38 0.26 -0.52
N ALA A 56 -8.50 1.43 -1.14
CA ALA A 56 -8.85 1.53 -2.56
C ALA A 56 -8.04 2.62 -3.25
N ILE A 57 -7.75 2.40 -4.52
CA ILE A 57 -7.15 3.38 -5.42
C ILE A 57 -8.15 3.73 -6.50
N LYS A 58 -8.18 5.01 -6.87
CA LYS A 58 -9.18 5.57 -7.79
C LYS A 58 -8.48 6.34 -8.90
N GLN A 59 -8.87 6.08 -10.15
CA GLN A 59 -8.34 6.83 -11.28
C GLN A 59 -8.73 8.30 -11.14
N ARG A 60 -7.76 9.19 -11.24
CA ARG A 60 -7.97 10.64 -11.24
C ARG A 60 -7.03 11.30 -12.24
N THR A 61 -7.37 12.50 -12.66
CA THR A 61 -6.48 13.29 -13.52
C THR A 61 -5.18 13.59 -12.77
N SER A 62 -4.04 13.41 -13.43
CA SER A 62 -2.72 13.60 -12.82
C SER A 62 -2.57 14.95 -12.12
N SER A 63 -3.05 16.04 -12.75
CA SER A 63 -2.97 17.39 -12.17
C SER A 63 -3.85 17.58 -10.92
N ALA A 64 -4.80 16.69 -10.67
CA ALA A 64 -5.65 16.75 -9.48
C ALA A 64 -5.05 15.99 -8.28
N ILE A 65 -3.97 15.25 -8.49
CA ILE A 65 -3.36 14.44 -7.44
C ILE A 65 -2.35 15.31 -6.68
N VAL A 66 -2.62 15.47 -5.39
CA VAL A 66 -1.73 16.19 -4.46
C VAL A 66 -1.47 15.27 -3.28
N VAL A 67 -0.19 14.98 -3.04
CA VAL A 67 0.22 14.21 -1.86
C VAL A 67 0.51 15.19 -0.74
N PRO A 68 -0.32 15.27 0.31
CA PRO A 68 -0.09 16.22 1.40
C PRO A 68 1.23 15.93 2.11
N ALA A 69 1.91 16.97 2.54
CA ALA A 69 3.11 16.82 3.35
C ALA A 69 2.78 16.05 4.64
N GLY A 70 3.61 15.05 4.96
CA GLY A 70 3.43 14.24 6.15
C GLY A 70 2.45 13.07 6.00
N PHE A 71 1.76 12.97 4.85
CA PHE A 71 0.87 11.83 4.62
C PHE A 71 1.67 10.54 4.46
N HIS A 72 1.27 9.49 5.16
CA HIS A 72 1.67 8.13 4.83
C HIS A 72 0.61 7.13 5.27
N VAL A 73 0.58 5.99 4.63
CA VAL A 73 -0.32 4.89 5.00
C VAL A 73 0.51 3.67 5.36
N ALA A 74 0.19 3.06 6.50
CA ALA A 74 0.88 1.88 7.01
C ALA A 74 -0.05 0.68 6.98
N PHE A 75 0.41 -0.40 6.35
CA PHE A 75 -0.32 -1.66 6.26
C PHE A 75 0.27 -2.66 7.25
N ALA A 76 -0.60 -3.38 7.95
CA ALA A 76 -0.18 -4.38 8.91
C ALA A 76 0.41 -5.62 8.22
N ALA A 77 1.51 -6.11 8.74
CA ALA A 77 2.15 -7.34 8.31
C ALA A 77 2.13 -8.38 9.43
N ASP A 78 2.07 -9.66 9.06
CA ASP A 78 2.01 -10.76 10.01
C ASP A 78 3.39 -11.31 10.40
N SER A 79 4.43 -10.92 9.66
CA SER A 79 5.80 -11.41 9.91
C SER A 79 6.85 -10.47 9.35
N HIS A 80 8.07 -10.57 9.85
CA HIS A 80 9.22 -9.86 9.26
C HIS A 80 9.45 -10.29 7.81
N ALA A 81 9.30 -11.59 7.52
CA ALA A 81 9.47 -12.10 6.15
C ALA A 81 8.48 -11.46 5.16
N ALA A 82 7.22 -11.23 5.58
CA ALA A 82 6.24 -10.55 4.75
C ALA A 82 6.66 -9.11 4.46
N ILE A 83 7.25 -8.42 5.43
CA ILE A 83 7.75 -7.05 5.23
C ILE A 83 8.90 -7.01 4.23
N HIS A 84 9.81 -7.99 4.27
CA HIS A 84 10.87 -8.11 3.26
C HIS A 84 10.28 -8.35 1.87
N ARG A 85 9.29 -9.24 1.74
CA ARG A 85 8.63 -9.51 0.46
C ARG A 85 7.86 -8.30 -0.06
N PHE A 86 7.20 -7.55 0.83
CA PHE A 86 6.53 -6.29 0.48
C PHE A 86 7.51 -5.30 -0.15
N HIS A 87 8.63 -5.06 0.50
CA HIS A 87 9.64 -4.09 0.04
C HIS A 87 10.19 -4.50 -1.33
N GLU A 88 10.57 -5.76 -1.48
CA GLU A 88 11.09 -6.29 -2.74
C GLU A 88 10.06 -6.18 -3.87
N ALA A 89 8.82 -6.59 -3.62
CA ALA A 89 7.74 -6.53 -4.60
C ALA A 89 7.43 -5.08 -5.00
N ALA A 90 7.39 -4.17 -4.04
CA ALA A 90 7.14 -2.76 -4.29
C ALA A 90 8.20 -2.15 -5.21
N LEU A 91 9.48 -2.42 -4.95
CA LEU A 91 10.57 -1.91 -5.79
C LEU A 91 10.55 -2.49 -7.20
N ARG A 92 10.11 -3.74 -7.36
CA ARG A 92 9.99 -4.37 -8.69
C ARG A 92 8.83 -3.83 -9.51
N HIS A 93 7.84 -3.20 -8.89
CA HIS A 93 6.60 -2.78 -9.55
C HIS A 93 6.38 -1.27 -9.50
N GLY A 94 7.47 -0.51 -9.57
CA GLY A 94 7.40 0.93 -9.76
C GLY A 94 7.51 1.78 -8.49
N GLY A 95 7.74 1.14 -7.34
CA GLY A 95 8.01 1.86 -6.09
C GLY A 95 9.45 2.33 -5.99
N THR A 96 9.67 3.31 -5.13
CA THR A 96 10.98 3.85 -4.79
C THR A 96 11.28 3.53 -3.33
N ASP A 97 12.53 3.15 -3.03
CA ASP A 97 12.95 2.86 -1.66
C ASP A 97 12.89 4.13 -0.80
N ASN A 98 12.33 3.98 0.40
CA ASN A 98 12.26 5.05 1.41
C ASN A 98 12.60 4.54 2.81
N GLY A 99 13.29 3.43 2.90
CA GLY A 99 13.72 2.80 4.16
C GLY A 99 13.53 1.29 4.10
N GLY A 100 14.64 0.54 3.98
CA GLY A 100 14.60 -0.92 3.86
C GLY A 100 14.07 -1.62 5.11
N PRO A 101 13.72 -2.93 4.97
CA PRO A 101 13.15 -3.69 6.08
C PRO A 101 14.11 -3.77 7.27
N GLY A 102 13.60 -3.52 8.45
CA GLY A 102 14.39 -3.61 9.67
C GLY A 102 13.69 -3.03 10.89
N PRO A 103 14.31 -3.17 12.06
CA PRO A 103 13.76 -2.61 13.28
C PRO A 103 13.81 -1.09 13.29
N ARG A 104 12.84 -0.48 13.94
CA ARG A 104 12.77 0.97 14.18
C ARG A 104 12.59 1.22 15.67
N PRO A 105 13.68 1.07 16.46
CA PRO A 105 13.58 1.11 17.93
C PRO A 105 13.06 2.43 18.48
N HIS A 106 13.24 3.53 17.76
CA HIS A 106 12.70 4.83 18.16
C HIS A 106 11.17 4.93 18.06
N TYR A 107 10.53 3.99 17.35
CA TYR A 107 9.05 3.88 17.32
C TYR A 107 8.53 2.85 18.31
N GLY A 108 9.37 1.97 18.81
CA GLY A 108 9.01 0.97 19.80
C GLY A 108 9.95 -0.24 19.79
N PRO A 109 9.97 -1.02 20.89
CA PRO A 109 10.93 -2.13 21.04
C PRO A 109 10.69 -3.28 20.06
N ASN A 110 9.48 -3.40 19.52
CA ASN A 110 9.10 -4.47 18.59
C ASN A 110 8.72 -3.95 17.21
N TYR A 111 8.96 -2.67 16.93
CA TYR A 111 8.57 -2.04 15.68
C TYR A 111 9.51 -2.47 14.57
N TYR A 112 8.96 -3.19 13.58
CA TYR A 112 9.70 -3.65 12.40
C TYR A 112 8.95 -3.21 11.15
N ALA A 113 9.63 -2.52 10.25
CA ALA A 113 8.95 -1.89 9.13
C ALA A 113 9.83 -1.76 7.89
N ALA A 114 9.18 -1.52 6.75
CA ALA A 114 9.81 -1.07 5.52
C ALA A 114 8.96 0.05 4.93
N PHE A 115 9.62 0.98 4.25
CA PHE A 115 9.00 2.17 3.68
C PHE A 115 9.32 2.26 2.20
N VAL A 116 8.31 2.57 1.40
CA VAL A 116 8.46 2.82 -0.03
C VAL A 116 7.63 4.04 -0.43
N ILE A 117 7.91 4.58 -1.61
CA ILE A 117 7.09 5.61 -2.24
C ILE A 117 6.44 4.96 -3.44
N ASP A 118 5.12 5.10 -3.58
CA ASP A 118 4.37 4.50 -4.67
C ASP A 118 4.56 5.28 -5.99
N PRO A 119 4.03 4.78 -7.12
CA PRO A 119 4.23 5.46 -8.42
C PRO A 119 3.72 6.90 -8.50
N ASP A 120 2.79 7.30 -7.64
CA ASP A 120 2.25 8.66 -7.60
C ASP A 120 2.88 9.55 -6.53
N GLY A 121 3.80 9.02 -5.73
CA GLY A 121 4.48 9.77 -4.67
C GLY A 121 3.90 9.58 -3.28
N TYR A 122 2.93 8.70 -3.09
CA TYR A 122 2.39 8.40 -1.76
C TYR A 122 3.40 7.58 -0.95
N HIS A 123 3.56 7.95 0.31
CA HIS A 123 4.42 7.23 1.25
C HIS A 123 3.65 6.05 1.83
N VAL A 124 4.23 4.86 1.67
CA VAL A 124 3.61 3.59 2.04
C VAL A 124 4.54 2.79 2.94
N GLU A 125 3.99 2.23 3.99
CA GLU A 125 4.73 1.46 4.99
C GLU A 125 4.10 0.08 5.14
N ALA A 126 4.93 -0.94 5.40
CA ALA A 126 4.47 -2.21 5.95
C ALA A 126 5.07 -2.35 7.34
N VAL A 127 4.28 -2.73 8.33
CA VAL A 127 4.71 -2.73 9.72
C VAL A 127 4.18 -3.92 10.52
N LEU A 128 5.04 -4.45 11.36
CA LEU A 128 4.66 -5.36 12.44
C LEU A 128 5.18 -4.76 13.74
N ASN A 129 4.27 -4.48 14.66
CA ASN A 129 4.60 -3.89 15.96
C ASN A 129 4.01 -4.76 17.07
N ALA A 130 4.55 -5.97 17.20
CA ALA A 130 4.11 -6.94 18.18
C ALA A 130 5.31 -7.67 18.75
N PRO A 131 5.28 -8.12 20.02
CA PRO A 131 6.31 -8.94 20.57
C PRO A 131 6.53 -10.18 19.71
N ALA A 132 7.78 -10.64 19.59
CA ALA A 132 8.09 -11.91 18.95
C ALA A 132 7.38 -13.02 19.74
N ALA A 133 6.73 -13.93 19.02
CA ALA A 133 6.03 -15.05 19.63
C ALA A 133 7.01 -16.04 20.25
#